data_c7de3b5ab7145f3f917aac98c531a566
#
_entry.id   c7de3b5ab7145f3f917aac98c531a566
#
_cell.length_a   1.000
_cell.length_b   1.000
_cell.length_c   1.000
_cell.angle_alpha   90.00
_cell.angle_beta   90.00
_cell.angle_gamma   90.00
#
_symmetry.space_group_name_H-M   'P 1'
#
loop_
_entity.id
_entity.type
_entity.pdbx_description
1 polymer ?
#
loop_
_entity_poly.entity_id
_entity_poly.type
_entity_poly.pdbx_seq_one_letter_code
_entity_poly.pdbx_strand_id
1 'polypeptide(L)'
;QIPDIWLGSEPSTYPQVMISGPHGQHPFRPPKPTGDMYRRFIPWLDQIFSLRALDPQSDIDLFHNWMNDTRVAAFFDEAGTLEYHQAYLAKMAADPHMTPVLGCLDGVPFCYFELYWARENRIGAHYDAAAWDRGWHVLVGDANKRGADYITTWLPSLMHYMFLVEPR
;
A
#
# COMPACT_ATOMS: atom_id res chain seq x y z
N GLN A 1 -12.44 20.25 -17.17
CA GLN A 1 -11.91 21.10 -16.07
C GLN A 1 -11.67 20.21 -14.87
N ILE A 2 -10.44 20.14 -14.36
CA ILE A 2 -10.12 19.41 -13.13
C ILE A 2 -10.65 20.25 -11.98
N PRO A 3 -11.45 19.71 -11.04
CA PRO A 3 -11.93 20.45 -9.90
C PRO A 3 -10.77 21.03 -9.08
N ASP A 4 -10.90 22.26 -8.60
CA ASP A 4 -9.85 22.95 -7.84
C ASP A 4 -9.42 22.20 -6.58
N ILE A 5 -10.28 21.34 -6.04
CA ILE A 5 -9.96 20.44 -4.91
C ILE A 5 -8.79 19.49 -5.21
N TRP A 6 -8.57 19.17 -6.48
CA TRP A 6 -7.43 18.33 -6.91
C TRP A 6 -6.15 19.12 -7.17
N LEU A 7 -6.29 20.45 -7.28
CA LEU A 7 -5.20 21.37 -7.54
C LEU A 7 -4.85 22.22 -6.29
N GLY A 8 -5.70 22.15 -5.28
CA GLY A 8 -5.48 22.82 -4.02
C GLY A 8 -4.32 22.17 -3.27
N SER A 9 -3.14 22.77 -3.37
CA SER A 9 -2.01 22.46 -2.50
C SER A 9 -2.29 23.02 -1.11
N GLU A 10 -3.23 22.43 -0.38
CA GLU A 10 -3.27 22.67 1.05
C GLU A 10 -1.92 22.21 1.61
N PRO A 11 -1.20 23.07 2.33
CA PRO A 11 0.05 22.65 2.94
C PRO A 11 -0.24 21.48 3.86
N SER A 12 0.54 20.42 3.75
CA SER A 12 0.46 19.28 4.67
C SER A 12 0.34 19.79 6.11
N THR A 13 -0.57 19.23 6.86
CA THR A 13 -0.74 19.54 8.30
C THR A 13 0.51 19.18 9.12
N TYR A 14 1.45 18.43 8.55
CA TYR A 14 2.71 18.10 9.18
C TYR A 14 3.80 19.08 8.73
N PRO A 15 4.51 19.72 9.67
CA PRO A 15 5.68 20.53 9.34
C PRO A 15 6.71 19.64 8.62
N GLN A 16 7.30 20.16 7.55
CA GLN A 16 8.34 19.45 6.82
C GLN A 16 9.65 19.49 7.63
N VAL A 17 9.74 18.59 8.60
CA VAL A 17 10.97 18.36 9.36
C VAL A 17 11.78 17.30 8.59
N MET A 18 13.00 17.65 8.20
CA MET A 18 13.91 16.70 7.56
C MET A 18 14.65 15.89 8.60
N ILE A 19 14.70 14.58 8.40
CA ILE A 19 15.46 13.64 9.22
C ILE A 19 16.45 12.84 8.37
N SER A 20 17.48 12.28 8.99
CA SER A 20 18.46 11.43 8.31
C SER A 20 18.01 9.97 8.37
N GLY A 21 17.95 9.33 7.22
CA GLY A 21 17.67 7.90 7.07
C GLY A 21 18.80 7.16 6.37
N PRO A 22 18.67 5.85 6.14
CA PRO A 22 19.71 5.00 5.52
C PRO A 22 20.13 5.47 4.12
N HIS A 23 19.23 6.09 3.38
CA HIS A 23 19.44 6.55 2.00
C HIS A 23 19.53 8.07 1.85
N GLY A 24 19.81 8.78 2.95
CA GLY A 24 19.97 10.24 2.95
C GLY A 24 18.87 10.95 3.75
N GLN A 25 18.74 12.25 3.52
CA GLN A 25 17.72 13.05 4.20
C GLN A 25 16.36 12.91 3.51
N HIS A 26 15.33 12.74 4.33
CA HIS A 26 13.94 12.69 3.88
C HIS A 26 13.01 13.40 4.88
N PRO A 27 11.79 13.78 4.49
CA PRO A 27 10.82 14.32 5.43
C PRO A 27 10.47 13.33 6.54
N PHE A 28 10.23 13.84 7.74
CA PHE A 28 9.58 13.05 8.78
C PHE A 28 8.20 12.61 8.27
N ARG A 29 7.95 11.30 8.31
CA ARG A 29 6.72 10.72 7.76
C ARG A 29 5.60 10.73 8.81
N PRO A 30 4.33 10.90 8.37
CA PRO A 30 3.20 10.75 9.27
C PRO A 30 3.15 9.31 9.83
N PRO A 31 2.53 9.12 11.01
CA PRO A 31 2.30 7.79 11.56
C PRO A 31 1.58 6.89 10.57
N LYS A 32 1.90 5.60 10.58
CA LYS A 32 1.20 4.63 9.75
C LYS A 32 -0.29 4.59 10.10
N PRO A 33 -1.17 4.53 9.11
CA PRO A 33 -2.59 4.35 9.36
C PRO A 33 -2.85 2.97 9.97
N THR A 34 -3.93 2.86 10.73
CA THR A 34 -4.44 1.61 11.31
C THR A 34 -5.91 1.45 10.95
N GLY A 35 -6.40 0.21 10.86
CA GLY A 35 -7.79 -0.07 10.53
C GLY A 35 -8.17 0.37 9.10
N ASP A 36 -9.40 0.83 8.94
CA ASP A 36 -9.93 1.28 7.65
C ASP A 36 -9.27 2.60 7.22
N MET A 37 -8.81 2.62 5.98
CA MET A 37 -8.06 3.74 5.40
C MET A 37 -8.82 4.46 4.30
N TYR A 38 -9.62 3.71 3.52
CA TYR A 38 -10.30 4.22 2.35
C TYR A 38 -11.51 3.35 2.00
N ARG A 39 -12.59 3.96 1.49
CA ARG A 39 -13.78 3.24 1.00
C ARG A 39 -14.34 3.94 -0.22
N ARG A 40 -14.77 3.14 -1.21
CA ARG A 40 -15.40 3.63 -2.43
C ARG A 40 -16.40 2.61 -2.95
N PHE A 41 -17.60 3.06 -3.35
CA PHE A 41 -18.55 2.23 -4.09
C PHE A 41 -18.08 2.05 -5.54
N ILE A 42 -18.17 0.82 -6.03
CA ILE A 42 -17.76 0.41 -7.39
C ILE A 42 -19.01 -0.01 -8.17
N PRO A 43 -19.55 0.88 -9.02
CA PRO A 43 -20.86 0.65 -9.67
C PRO A 43 -20.94 -0.61 -10.54
N TRP A 44 -19.86 -0.95 -11.26
CA TRP A 44 -19.86 -2.12 -12.16
C TRP A 44 -19.72 -3.47 -11.46
N LEU A 45 -19.33 -3.48 -10.18
CA LEU A 45 -19.31 -4.68 -9.34
C LEU A 45 -20.47 -4.72 -8.35
N ASP A 46 -21.19 -3.60 -8.20
CA ASP A 46 -22.19 -3.38 -7.13
C ASP A 46 -21.64 -3.70 -5.73
N GLN A 47 -20.38 -3.32 -5.49
CA GLN A 47 -19.64 -3.63 -4.26
C GLN A 47 -18.89 -2.41 -3.73
N ILE A 48 -18.57 -2.44 -2.44
CA ILE A 48 -17.69 -1.45 -1.81
C ILE A 48 -16.25 -1.96 -1.84
N PHE A 49 -15.38 -1.26 -2.56
CA PHE A 49 -13.94 -1.44 -2.41
C PHE A 49 -13.45 -0.67 -1.20
N SER A 50 -12.58 -1.29 -0.40
CA SER A 50 -11.91 -0.63 0.72
C SER A 50 -10.43 -1.00 0.80
N LEU A 51 -9.65 -0.07 1.40
CA LEU A 51 -8.28 -0.32 1.83
C LEU A 51 -8.26 -0.31 3.36
N ARG A 52 -7.61 -1.28 3.96
CA ARG A 52 -7.33 -1.30 5.39
C ARG A 52 -5.88 -1.69 5.67
N ALA A 53 -5.33 -1.18 6.76
CA ALA A 53 -4.02 -1.64 7.21
C ALA A 53 -4.06 -3.15 7.48
N LEU A 54 -2.99 -3.85 7.08
CA LEU A 54 -2.82 -5.25 7.44
C LEU A 54 -2.48 -5.34 8.93
N ASP A 55 -3.18 -6.20 9.65
CA ASP A 55 -2.87 -6.55 11.03
C ASP A 55 -2.01 -7.81 11.06
N PRO A 56 -0.73 -7.73 11.50
CA PRO A 56 0.17 -8.89 11.51
C PRO A 56 -0.32 -10.08 12.35
N GLN A 57 -1.24 -9.87 13.29
CA GLN A 57 -1.75 -10.94 14.15
C GLN A 57 -2.94 -11.64 13.52
N SER A 58 -3.92 -10.89 13.05
CA SER A 58 -5.16 -11.47 12.52
C SER A 58 -5.09 -11.87 11.04
N ASP A 59 -4.18 -11.25 10.26
CA ASP A 59 -4.08 -11.48 8.82
C ASP A 59 -2.92 -12.41 8.43
N ILE A 60 -2.16 -12.93 9.38
CA ILE A 60 -0.96 -13.73 9.09
C ILE A 60 -1.26 -14.97 8.26
N ASP A 61 -2.33 -15.70 8.53
CA ASP A 61 -2.69 -16.92 7.79
C ASP A 61 -3.07 -16.59 6.34
N LEU A 62 -3.82 -15.50 6.14
CA LEU A 62 -4.18 -15.01 4.80
C LEU A 62 -2.93 -14.62 4.00
N PHE A 63 -2.05 -13.83 4.61
CA PHE A 63 -0.78 -13.40 4.02
C PHE A 63 0.10 -14.59 3.65
N HIS A 64 0.28 -15.54 4.59
CA HIS A 64 1.05 -16.77 4.40
C HIS A 64 0.53 -17.59 3.21
N ASN A 65 -0.78 -17.80 3.14
CA ASN A 65 -1.40 -18.56 2.05
C ASN A 65 -1.18 -17.88 0.69
N TRP A 66 -1.30 -16.56 0.62
CA TRP A 66 -1.11 -15.81 -0.62
C TRP A 66 0.35 -15.79 -1.07
N MET A 67 1.31 -15.60 -0.17
CA MET A 67 2.74 -15.60 -0.51
C MET A 67 3.22 -16.98 -1.00
N ASN A 68 2.61 -18.06 -0.53
CA ASN A 68 2.91 -19.41 -0.96
C ASN A 68 2.08 -19.89 -2.17
N ASP A 69 1.13 -19.09 -2.68
CA ASP A 69 0.50 -19.39 -3.98
C ASP A 69 1.59 -19.41 -5.07
N THR A 70 1.66 -20.49 -5.85
CA THR A 70 2.72 -20.72 -6.84
C THR A 70 2.88 -19.56 -7.81
N ARG A 71 1.77 -18.92 -8.20
CA ARG A 71 1.81 -17.80 -9.12
C ARG A 71 2.29 -16.51 -8.43
N VAL A 72 1.91 -16.29 -7.18
CA VAL A 72 2.38 -15.14 -6.40
C VAL A 72 3.86 -15.29 -6.12
N ALA A 73 4.29 -16.47 -5.68
CA ALA A 73 5.69 -16.80 -5.40
C ALA A 73 6.63 -16.56 -6.60
N ALA A 74 6.15 -16.85 -7.80
CA ALA A 74 6.93 -16.66 -9.03
C ALA A 74 7.30 -15.20 -9.34
N PHE A 75 6.55 -14.21 -8.78
CA PHE A 75 6.76 -12.78 -9.03
C PHE A 75 7.15 -12.00 -7.78
N PHE A 76 6.62 -12.37 -6.63
CA PHE A 76 6.88 -11.68 -5.37
C PHE A 76 8.14 -12.19 -4.67
N ASP A 77 8.52 -13.46 -4.95
CA ASP A 77 9.73 -14.14 -4.45
C ASP A 77 9.83 -14.17 -2.91
N GLU A 78 8.68 -14.26 -2.24
CA GLU A 78 8.58 -14.25 -0.77
C GLU A 78 7.90 -15.52 -0.22
N ALA A 79 7.95 -16.64 -0.97
CA ALA A 79 7.46 -17.92 -0.46
C ALA A 79 8.31 -18.41 0.71
N GLY A 80 7.67 -18.90 1.77
CA GLY A 80 8.40 -19.31 2.97
C GLY A 80 7.53 -19.96 4.04
N THR A 81 8.14 -20.21 5.22
CA THR A 81 7.45 -20.74 6.38
C THR A 81 6.56 -19.70 7.04
N LEU A 82 5.69 -20.13 7.93
CA LEU A 82 4.85 -19.21 8.71
C LEU A 82 5.72 -18.25 9.56
N GLU A 83 6.76 -18.78 10.18
CA GLU A 83 7.71 -17.99 10.99
C GLU A 83 8.44 -16.94 10.15
N TYR A 84 8.80 -17.29 8.90
CA TYR A 84 9.39 -16.34 7.96
C TYR A 84 8.42 -15.17 7.70
N HIS A 85 7.16 -15.46 7.41
CA HIS A 85 6.16 -14.43 7.16
C HIS A 85 5.81 -13.59 8.40
N GLN A 86 5.82 -14.20 9.57
CA GLN A 86 5.69 -13.45 10.84
C GLN A 86 6.83 -12.45 11.03
N ALA A 87 8.07 -12.89 10.80
CA ALA A 87 9.25 -12.03 10.86
C ALA A 87 9.22 -10.92 9.79
N TYR A 88 8.77 -11.26 8.58
CA TYR A 88 8.59 -10.31 7.48
C TYR A 88 7.59 -9.20 7.86
N LEU A 89 6.40 -9.55 8.32
CA LEU A 89 5.39 -8.58 8.73
C LEU A 89 5.83 -7.76 9.95
N ALA A 90 6.54 -8.36 10.90
CA ALA A 90 7.12 -7.63 12.03
C ALA A 90 8.15 -6.59 11.58
N LYS A 91 9.02 -6.95 10.62
CA LYS A 91 9.96 -6.01 10.00
C LYS A 91 9.23 -4.86 9.31
N MET A 92 8.22 -5.16 8.51
CA MET A 92 7.42 -4.13 7.85
C MET A 92 6.67 -3.24 8.85
N ALA A 93 6.17 -3.80 9.94
CA ALA A 93 5.52 -3.02 11.00
C ALA A 93 6.48 -2.03 11.66
N ALA A 94 7.73 -2.42 11.87
CA ALA A 94 8.78 -1.57 12.46
C ALA A 94 9.33 -0.51 11.48
N ASP A 95 9.22 -0.73 10.17
CA ASP A 95 9.77 0.16 9.15
C ASP A 95 8.82 1.36 8.90
N PRO A 96 9.23 2.61 9.19
CA PRO A 96 8.36 3.77 9.08
C PRO A 96 7.98 4.13 7.63
N HIS A 97 8.72 3.66 6.62
CA HIS A 97 8.45 4.01 5.23
C HIS A 97 7.57 3.02 4.48
N MET A 98 7.32 1.83 5.03
CA MET A 98 6.53 0.77 4.42
C MET A 98 5.18 0.61 5.13
N THR A 99 4.09 0.50 4.37
CA THR A 99 2.75 0.28 4.92
C THR A 99 2.09 -0.90 4.20
N PRO A 100 1.98 -2.07 4.86
CA PRO A 100 1.23 -3.20 4.35
C PRO A 100 -0.28 -2.94 4.42
N VAL A 101 -0.98 -3.15 3.31
CA VAL A 101 -2.41 -2.82 3.15
C VAL A 101 -3.16 -3.95 2.47
N LEU A 102 -4.35 -4.25 2.93
CA LEU A 102 -5.28 -5.15 2.26
C LEU A 102 -6.34 -4.38 1.47
N GLY A 103 -6.54 -4.78 0.23
CA GLY A 103 -7.67 -4.35 -0.59
C GLY A 103 -8.81 -5.37 -0.46
N CYS A 104 -9.99 -4.86 -0.13
CA CYS A 104 -11.17 -5.66 0.16
C CYS A 104 -12.34 -5.27 -0.76
N LEU A 105 -13.21 -6.24 -1.04
CA LEU A 105 -14.55 -6.03 -1.61
C LEU A 105 -15.58 -6.47 -0.58
N ASP A 106 -16.49 -5.58 -0.21
CA ASP A 106 -17.48 -5.76 0.87
C ASP A 106 -16.85 -6.32 2.16
N GLY A 107 -15.65 -5.82 2.49
CA GLY A 107 -14.89 -6.22 3.67
C GLY A 107 -14.09 -7.52 3.52
N VAL A 108 -14.24 -8.27 2.41
CA VAL A 108 -13.49 -9.50 2.15
C VAL A 108 -12.17 -9.18 1.42
N PRO A 109 -11.01 -9.48 2.02
CA PRO A 109 -9.71 -9.24 1.38
C PRO A 109 -9.55 -10.06 0.08
N PHE A 110 -9.00 -9.44 -0.96
CA PHE A 110 -8.68 -10.14 -2.21
C PHE A 110 -7.32 -9.77 -2.81
N CYS A 111 -6.74 -8.65 -2.39
CA CYS A 111 -5.42 -8.21 -2.81
C CYS A 111 -4.65 -7.58 -1.66
N TYR A 112 -3.34 -7.54 -1.82
CA TYR A 112 -2.39 -6.99 -0.87
C TYR A 112 -1.50 -5.97 -1.56
N PHE A 113 -1.18 -4.90 -0.83
CA PHE A 113 -0.27 -3.84 -1.28
C PHE A 113 0.80 -3.58 -0.24
N GLU A 114 1.98 -3.21 -0.72
CA GLU A 114 3.03 -2.57 0.06
C GLU A 114 3.21 -1.15 -0.42
N LEU A 115 2.68 -0.18 0.32
CA LEU A 115 2.85 1.23 0.01
C LEU A 115 4.13 1.74 0.65
N TYR A 116 4.93 2.50 -0.09
CA TYR A 116 6.20 2.99 0.43
C TYR A 116 6.54 4.40 -0.05
N TRP A 117 7.35 5.08 0.75
CA TRP A 117 8.01 6.31 0.34
C TRP A 117 9.24 5.95 -0.47
N ALA A 118 9.29 6.39 -1.73
CA ALA A 118 10.30 5.94 -2.68
C ALA A 118 11.71 6.35 -2.28
N ARG A 119 11.88 7.53 -1.68
CA ARG A 119 13.18 8.05 -1.28
C ARG A 119 13.88 7.20 -0.21
N GLU A 120 13.12 6.58 0.70
CA GLU A 120 13.63 5.68 1.74
C GLU A 120 13.69 4.22 1.28
N ASN A 121 13.07 3.91 0.15
CA ASN A 121 13.07 2.56 -0.42
C ASN A 121 14.29 2.35 -1.32
N ARG A 122 14.63 1.07 -1.56
CA ARG A 122 15.71 0.67 -2.48
C ARG A 122 15.59 1.30 -3.87
N ILE A 123 14.37 1.57 -4.35
CA ILE A 123 14.13 2.17 -5.66
C ILE A 123 14.66 3.61 -5.74
N GLY A 124 14.63 4.34 -4.64
CA GLY A 124 15.10 5.73 -4.58
C GLY A 124 16.56 5.92 -4.92
N ALA A 125 17.39 4.87 -4.79
CA ALA A 125 18.79 4.91 -5.21
C ALA A 125 19.00 4.86 -6.74
N HIS A 126 17.94 4.57 -7.52
CA HIS A 126 18.02 4.38 -8.97
C HIS A 126 17.52 5.57 -9.78
N TYR A 127 17.01 6.63 -9.13
CA TYR A 127 16.57 7.85 -9.75
C TYR A 127 16.62 9.02 -8.75
N ASP A 128 16.44 10.25 -9.20
CA ASP A 128 16.35 11.43 -8.32
C ASP A 128 14.97 11.47 -7.63
N ALA A 129 14.80 10.63 -6.61
CA ALA A 129 13.55 10.49 -5.90
C ALA A 129 13.21 11.80 -5.16
N ALA A 130 12.07 12.39 -5.50
CA ALA A 130 11.55 13.54 -4.79
C ALA A 130 11.12 13.16 -3.35
N ALA A 131 11.03 14.17 -2.49
CA ALA A 131 10.74 13.95 -1.07
C ALA A 131 9.41 13.24 -0.80
N TRP A 132 8.45 13.37 -1.70
CA TRP A 132 7.08 12.85 -1.56
C TRP A 132 6.71 11.79 -2.59
N ASP A 133 7.68 11.31 -3.36
CA ASP A 133 7.46 10.19 -4.27
C ASP A 133 7.04 8.94 -3.50
N ARG A 134 6.00 8.30 -4.01
CA ARG A 134 5.45 7.06 -3.44
C ARG A 134 5.44 5.96 -4.48
N GLY A 135 5.69 4.76 -4.01
CA GLY A 135 5.55 3.56 -4.80
C GLY A 135 4.68 2.52 -4.11
N TRP A 136 4.41 1.45 -4.83
CA TRP A 136 3.64 0.32 -4.30
C TRP A 136 4.00 -0.96 -5.03
N HIS A 137 3.89 -2.07 -4.28
CA HIS A 137 3.83 -3.42 -4.84
C HIS A 137 2.41 -3.94 -4.69
N VAL A 138 2.00 -4.87 -5.55
CA VAL A 138 0.66 -5.49 -5.47
C VAL A 138 0.73 -6.97 -5.77
N LEU A 139 -0.06 -7.74 -5.04
CA LEU A 139 -0.49 -9.07 -5.44
C LEU A 139 -2.01 -9.18 -5.34
N VAL A 140 -2.61 -9.95 -6.24
CA VAL A 140 -4.01 -10.34 -6.16
C VAL A 140 -4.06 -11.80 -5.70
N GLY A 141 -4.36 -11.98 -4.41
CA GLY A 141 -4.37 -13.28 -3.76
C GLY A 141 -5.55 -14.16 -4.18
N ASP A 142 -6.76 -13.56 -4.25
CA ASP A 142 -7.94 -14.29 -4.71
C ASP A 142 -7.91 -14.53 -6.23
N ALA A 143 -7.79 -15.78 -6.63
CA ALA A 143 -7.74 -16.18 -8.04
C ALA A 143 -8.97 -15.79 -8.86
N ASN A 144 -10.13 -15.67 -8.22
CA ASN A 144 -11.39 -15.33 -8.86
C ASN A 144 -11.59 -13.82 -9.05
N LYS A 145 -10.72 -12.99 -8.45
CA LYS A 145 -10.81 -11.53 -8.50
C LYS A 145 -9.66 -10.92 -9.31
N ARG A 146 -9.42 -11.51 -10.47
CA ARG A 146 -8.40 -11.09 -11.45
C ARG A 146 -9.07 -10.62 -12.74
N GLY A 147 -8.35 -9.83 -13.54
CA GLY A 147 -8.86 -9.32 -14.82
C GLY A 147 -9.25 -7.85 -14.79
N ALA A 148 -9.79 -7.37 -15.91
CA ALA A 148 -9.99 -5.95 -16.16
C ALA A 148 -10.89 -5.28 -15.13
N ASP A 149 -12.00 -5.89 -14.76
CA ASP A 149 -12.97 -5.30 -13.83
C ASP A 149 -12.38 -5.05 -12.44
N TYR A 150 -11.50 -5.93 -11.99
CA TYR A 150 -10.83 -5.79 -10.70
C TYR A 150 -9.64 -4.82 -10.76
N ILE A 151 -8.87 -4.80 -11.86
CA ILE A 151 -7.79 -3.83 -12.05
C ILE A 151 -8.36 -2.42 -12.10
N THR A 152 -9.44 -2.20 -12.85
CA THR A 152 -10.12 -0.90 -12.93
C THR A 152 -10.81 -0.50 -11.61
N THR A 153 -10.95 -1.44 -10.69
CA THR A 153 -11.42 -1.19 -9.32
C THR A 153 -10.29 -0.76 -8.41
N TRP A 154 -9.27 -1.60 -8.23
CA TRP A 154 -8.26 -1.34 -7.20
C TRP A 154 -7.23 -0.28 -7.62
N LEU A 155 -6.80 -0.24 -8.89
CA LEU A 155 -5.74 0.68 -9.31
C LEU A 155 -6.16 2.15 -9.19
N PRO A 156 -7.29 2.62 -9.76
CA PRO A 156 -7.73 4.00 -9.58
C PRO A 156 -8.07 4.34 -8.13
N SER A 157 -8.57 3.36 -7.36
CA SER A 157 -8.89 3.57 -5.95
C SER A 157 -7.64 3.73 -5.10
N LEU A 158 -6.59 2.95 -5.37
CA LEU A 158 -5.30 3.10 -4.73
C LEU A 158 -4.68 4.46 -5.05
N MET A 159 -4.68 4.86 -6.33
CA MET A 159 -4.18 6.18 -6.74
C MET A 159 -4.96 7.30 -6.05
N HIS A 160 -6.30 7.21 -6.03
CA HIS A 160 -7.14 8.19 -5.35
C HIS A 160 -6.79 8.29 -3.86
N TYR A 161 -6.65 7.16 -3.16
CA TYR A 161 -6.19 7.15 -1.77
C TYR A 161 -4.83 7.84 -1.60
N MET A 162 -3.86 7.51 -2.44
CA MET A 162 -2.51 8.07 -2.33
C MET A 162 -2.52 9.60 -2.48
N PHE A 163 -3.25 10.14 -3.46
CA PHE A 163 -3.38 11.59 -3.65
C PHE A 163 -4.23 12.28 -2.61
N LEU A 164 -5.22 11.61 -1.99
CA LEU A 164 -5.97 12.17 -0.87
C LEU A 164 -5.12 12.34 0.40
N VAL A 165 -4.21 11.39 0.63
CA VAL A 165 -3.37 11.39 1.84
C VAL A 165 -2.18 12.33 1.69
N GLU A 166 -1.60 12.40 0.51
CA GLU A 166 -0.45 13.27 0.20
C GLU A 166 -0.53 13.72 -1.27
N PRO A 167 -1.01 14.92 -1.52
CA PRO A 167 -1.25 15.42 -2.88
C PRO A 167 0.01 15.92 -3.60
N ARG A 168 1.16 16.02 -2.90
CA ARG A 168 2.44 16.48 -3.46
C ARG A 168 3.16 15.42 -4.26
#